data_9808c5d79c88dd3980cd69c4727cd3e1
#
_entry.id   9808c5d79c88dd3980cd69c4727cd3e1
#
_cell.length_a   1.000
_cell.length_b   1.000
_cell.length_c   1.000
_cell.angle_alpha   90.00
_cell.angle_beta   90.00
_cell.angle_gamma   90.00
#
_symmetry.space_group_name_H-M   'P 1'
#
loop_
_entity.id
_entity.type
_entity.pdbx_description
1 polymer ?
#
loop_
_entity_poly.entity_id
_entity_poly.type
_entity_poly.pdbx_seq_one_letter_code
_entity_poly.pdbx_strand_id
1 'polypeptide(L)'
;MLGINYNNFVRDGSDYPDVNDLMIIADYLISDYSCIMMDYSILGRPIIEFGYDYDEYSKERGFYFDLDKEIPSGILRSEEEVLSYITTADYKKECMKAVLFRDRHVEYGGHATQMCVEKILESVS
;
A
#
# COMPACT_ATOMS: atom_id res chain seq x y z
N MET A 1 -16.92 -0.76 -18.40
CA MET A 1 -17.40 0.15 -17.35
C MET A 1 -17.86 -0.72 -16.19
N LEU A 2 -17.18 -0.69 -15.08
CA LEU A 2 -17.58 -1.40 -13.87
C LEU A 2 -18.90 -0.79 -13.40
N GLY A 3 -19.96 -1.61 -13.22
CA GLY A 3 -21.30 -1.15 -12.85
C GLY A 3 -21.42 -0.66 -11.40
N ILE A 4 -20.50 0.22 -10.97
CA ILE A 4 -20.43 0.73 -9.61
C ILE A 4 -21.43 1.87 -9.45
N ASN A 5 -22.29 1.79 -8.44
CA ASN A 5 -23.20 2.87 -8.07
C ASN A 5 -22.51 3.79 -7.07
N TYR A 6 -22.06 4.95 -7.55
CA TYR A 6 -21.49 5.99 -6.69
C TYR A 6 -22.59 6.68 -5.87
N ASN A 7 -22.30 6.95 -4.60
CA ASN A 7 -23.23 7.56 -3.64
C ASN A 7 -22.44 8.27 -2.52
N ASN A 8 -23.08 8.64 -1.43
CA ASN A 8 -22.38 9.28 -0.30
C ASN A 8 -21.39 8.37 0.42
N PHE A 9 -21.52 7.06 0.24
CA PHE A 9 -20.62 6.05 0.85
C PHE A 9 -19.51 5.63 -0.12
N VAL A 10 -19.83 5.49 -1.42
CA VAL A 10 -18.87 5.10 -2.47
C VAL A 10 -18.66 6.28 -3.41
N ARG A 11 -17.43 6.76 -3.50
CA ARG A 11 -17.05 7.89 -4.35
C ARG A 11 -16.00 7.50 -5.36
N ASP A 12 -16.09 8.05 -6.56
CA ASP A 12 -15.03 7.95 -7.56
C ASP A 12 -13.93 8.97 -7.26
N GLY A 13 -12.72 8.51 -7.05
CA GLY A 13 -11.54 9.34 -6.85
C GLY A 13 -10.63 9.42 -8.07
N SER A 14 -11.01 8.81 -9.21
CA SER A 14 -10.15 8.67 -10.39
C SER A 14 -9.72 10.01 -11.01
N ASP A 15 -10.59 11.02 -10.92
CA ASP A 15 -10.31 12.37 -11.44
C ASP A 15 -9.68 13.31 -10.39
N TYR A 16 -9.39 12.81 -9.18
CA TYR A 16 -8.75 13.63 -8.16
C TYR A 16 -7.28 13.89 -8.52
N PRO A 17 -6.81 15.15 -8.50
CA PRO A 17 -5.53 15.52 -9.11
C PRO A 17 -4.30 15.01 -8.37
N ASP A 18 -4.40 14.71 -7.08
CA ASP A 18 -3.27 14.28 -6.27
C ASP A 18 -3.62 13.07 -5.37
N VAL A 19 -3.05 11.92 -5.69
CA VAL A 19 -3.24 10.69 -4.92
C VAL A 19 -2.71 10.81 -3.48
N ASN A 20 -1.72 11.67 -3.23
CA ASN A 20 -1.18 11.86 -1.88
C ASN A 20 -2.22 12.45 -0.93
N ASP A 21 -3.04 13.39 -1.41
CA ASP A 21 -4.14 13.94 -0.60
C ASP A 21 -5.15 12.85 -0.21
N LEU A 22 -5.46 11.94 -1.14
CA LEU A 22 -6.34 10.80 -0.86
C LEU A 22 -5.71 9.84 0.16
N MET A 23 -4.42 9.56 0.04
CA MET A 23 -3.69 8.74 1.01
C MET A 23 -3.71 9.37 2.42
N ILE A 24 -3.50 10.68 2.52
CA ILE A 24 -3.46 11.39 3.82
C ILE A 24 -4.79 11.27 4.57
N ILE A 25 -5.93 11.29 3.88
CA ILE A 25 -7.25 11.20 4.51
C ILE A 25 -7.74 9.76 4.72
N ALA A 26 -7.12 8.76 4.07
CA ALA A 26 -7.53 7.36 4.16
C ALA A 26 -7.04 6.72 5.47
N ASP A 27 -7.89 5.96 6.15
CA ASP A 27 -7.52 5.15 7.32
C ASP A 27 -6.96 3.79 6.92
N TYR A 28 -7.33 3.26 5.75
CA TYR A 28 -6.87 2.00 5.17
C TYR A 28 -6.51 2.20 3.71
N LEU A 29 -5.46 1.53 3.25
CA LEU A 29 -5.19 1.30 1.84
C LEU A 29 -5.60 -0.13 1.49
N ILE A 30 -6.39 -0.30 0.43
CA ILE A 30 -6.64 -1.59 -0.21
C ILE A 30 -6.06 -1.50 -1.61
N SER A 31 -5.15 -2.40 -1.95
CA SER A 31 -4.42 -2.38 -3.23
C SER A 31 -4.21 -3.79 -3.76
N ASP A 32 -3.84 -3.90 -5.04
CA ASP A 32 -3.46 -5.13 -5.73
C ASP A 32 -2.05 -4.97 -6.32
N TYR A 33 -1.06 -5.55 -5.72
CA TYR A 33 0.35 -5.63 -6.19
C TYR A 33 0.99 -4.29 -6.59
N SER A 34 0.44 -3.16 -6.13
CA SER A 34 0.91 -1.83 -6.48
C SER A 34 1.97 -1.31 -5.52
N CYS A 35 2.98 -0.61 -6.06
CA CYS A 35 3.99 0.06 -5.24
C CYS A 35 3.45 1.20 -4.37
N ILE A 36 2.19 1.62 -4.53
CA ILE A 36 1.53 2.61 -3.66
C ILE A 36 1.56 2.21 -2.18
N MET A 37 1.64 0.90 -1.89
CA MET A 37 1.78 0.41 -0.52
C MET A 37 3.06 0.93 0.16
N MET A 38 4.15 1.13 -0.59
CA MET A 38 5.39 1.69 -0.05
C MET A 38 5.19 3.15 0.36
N ASP A 39 4.57 3.95 -0.51
CA ASP A 39 4.29 5.36 -0.22
C ASP A 39 3.32 5.50 0.94
N TYR A 40 2.25 4.71 0.96
CA TYR A 40 1.26 4.72 2.03
C TYR A 40 1.83 4.26 3.39
N SER A 41 2.81 3.35 3.39
CA SER A 41 3.45 2.86 4.61
C SER A 41 4.10 3.97 5.45
N ILE A 42 4.49 5.10 4.81
CA ILE A 42 5.05 6.27 5.48
C ILE A 42 4.07 6.83 6.53
N LEU A 43 2.78 6.72 6.28
CA LEU A 43 1.74 7.17 7.21
C LEU A 43 1.57 6.24 8.43
N GLY A 44 2.14 5.04 8.39
CA GLY A 44 2.01 4.04 9.46
C GLY A 44 0.57 3.58 9.70
N ARG A 45 -0.23 3.53 8.63
CA ARG A 45 -1.63 3.11 8.66
C ARG A 45 -1.81 1.75 7.97
N PRO A 46 -2.88 0.99 8.28
CA PRO A 46 -3.05 -0.36 7.77
C PRO A 46 -3.08 -0.46 6.26
N ILE A 47 -2.34 -1.44 5.73
CA ILE A 47 -2.25 -1.79 4.32
C ILE A 47 -2.87 -3.15 4.13
N ILE A 48 -3.80 -3.26 3.20
CA ILE A 48 -4.50 -4.49 2.81
C ILE A 48 -4.13 -4.81 1.38
N GLU A 49 -3.57 -6.01 1.18
CA GLU A 49 -3.28 -6.53 -0.16
C GLU A 49 -4.40 -7.47 -0.59
N PHE A 50 -5.16 -7.05 -1.61
CA PHE A 50 -6.25 -7.84 -2.18
C PHE A 50 -5.76 -8.58 -3.42
N GLY A 51 -5.36 -9.83 -3.24
CA GLY A 51 -4.75 -10.67 -4.26
C GLY A 51 -5.64 -11.84 -4.66
N TYR A 52 -6.80 -11.57 -5.29
CA TYR A 52 -7.75 -12.59 -5.73
C TYR A 52 -7.16 -13.56 -6.79
N ASP A 53 -6.16 -13.12 -7.53
CA ASP A 53 -5.44 -13.87 -8.56
C ASP A 53 -3.95 -14.13 -8.23
N TYR A 54 -3.58 -14.02 -6.95
CA TYR A 54 -2.19 -14.04 -6.48
C TYR A 54 -1.39 -15.24 -6.99
N ASP A 55 -2.00 -16.43 -7.01
CA ASP A 55 -1.30 -17.66 -7.41
C ASP A 55 -0.96 -17.68 -8.90
N GLU A 56 -1.80 -17.08 -9.75
CA GLU A 56 -1.56 -16.94 -11.19
C GLU A 56 -0.55 -15.82 -11.46
N TYR A 57 -0.77 -14.65 -10.87
CA TYR A 57 0.11 -13.49 -11.01
C TYR A 57 1.53 -13.79 -10.56
N SER A 58 1.70 -14.48 -9.43
CA SER A 58 2.98 -14.90 -8.90
C SER A 58 3.76 -15.82 -9.84
N LYS A 59 3.07 -16.73 -10.55
CA LYS A 59 3.70 -17.64 -11.51
C LYS A 59 4.11 -16.94 -12.81
N GLU A 60 3.32 -15.97 -13.25
CA GLU A 60 3.57 -15.30 -14.53
C GLU A 60 4.63 -14.18 -14.41
N ARG A 61 4.58 -13.38 -13.36
CA ARG A 61 5.42 -12.19 -13.21
C ARG A 61 6.48 -12.31 -12.13
N GLY A 62 6.22 -13.12 -11.10
CA GLY A 62 7.06 -13.19 -9.92
C GLY A 62 7.06 -11.91 -9.09
N PHE A 63 7.68 -11.97 -7.92
CA PHE A 63 7.84 -10.84 -7.02
C PHE A 63 9.29 -10.77 -6.54
N TYR A 64 9.76 -9.58 -6.18
CA TYR A 64 11.09 -9.38 -5.61
C TYR A 64 11.22 -9.94 -4.19
N PHE A 65 10.10 -10.09 -3.48
CA PHE A 65 10.01 -10.66 -2.14
C PHE A 65 8.66 -11.37 -1.96
N ASP A 66 8.56 -12.19 -0.93
CA ASP A 66 7.35 -12.95 -0.62
C ASP A 66 6.28 -12.01 -0.02
N LEU A 67 5.36 -11.55 -0.87
CA LEU A 67 4.31 -10.62 -0.46
C LEU A 67 3.44 -11.18 0.67
N ASP A 68 3.14 -12.48 0.65
CA ASP A 68 2.28 -13.11 1.66
C ASP A 68 2.88 -13.06 3.07
N LYS A 69 4.21 -12.99 3.17
CA LYS A 69 4.94 -12.86 4.44
C LYS A 69 5.27 -11.43 4.82
N GLU A 70 5.53 -10.59 3.84
CA GLU A 70 6.05 -9.24 4.08
C GLU A 70 4.94 -8.19 4.24
N ILE A 71 3.82 -8.33 3.52
CA ILE A 71 2.70 -7.39 3.62
C ILE A 71 2.01 -7.50 4.99
N PRO A 72 1.69 -6.38 5.64
CA PRO A 72 1.08 -6.36 6.97
C PRO A 72 -0.20 -7.19 7.13
N SER A 73 -1.06 -7.21 6.11
CA SER A 73 -2.29 -8.01 6.11
C SER A 73 -2.09 -9.47 5.71
N GLY A 74 -0.93 -9.81 5.10
CA GLY A 74 -0.82 -10.96 4.21
C GLY A 74 -1.63 -10.73 2.92
N ILE A 75 -1.76 -11.74 2.10
CA ILE A 75 -2.57 -11.69 0.87
C ILE A 75 -4.00 -12.13 1.18
N LEU A 76 -4.95 -11.22 1.05
CA LEU A 76 -6.38 -11.52 1.18
C LEU A 76 -6.96 -11.85 -0.20
N ARG A 77 -7.56 -13.01 -0.34
CA ARG A 77 -7.93 -13.58 -1.65
C ARG A 77 -9.41 -13.43 -1.98
N SER A 78 -10.23 -12.99 -1.02
CA SER A 78 -11.66 -12.77 -1.23
C SER A 78 -12.16 -11.48 -0.58
N GLU A 79 -13.30 -10.99 -1.05
CA GLU A 79 -13.97 -9.81 -0.48
C GLU A 79 -14.36 -10.06 0.98
N GLU A 80 -14.76 -11.30 1.31
CA GLU A 80 -15.11 -11.70 2.68
C GLU A 80 -13.90 -11.60 3.61
N GLU A 81 -12.71 -11.99 3.15
CA GLU A 81 -11.46 -11.85 3.93
C GLU A 81 -11.13 -10.38 4.18
N VAL A 82 -11.26 -9.52 3.17
CA VAL A 82 -11.03 -8.07 3.31
C VAL A 82 -12.02 -7.47 4.31
N LEU A 83 -13.31 -7.79 4.19
CA LEU A 83 -14.35 -7.32 5.11
C LEU A 83 -14.10 -7.80 6.54
N SER A 84 -13.77 -9.07 6.70
CA SER A 84 -13.42 -9.66 7.98
C SER A 84 -12.21 -8.95 8.61
N TYR A 85 -11.17 -8.71 7.83
CA TYR A 85 -9.98 -8.00 8.29
C TYR A 85 -10.32 -6.59 8.81
N ILE A 86 -11.04 -5.78 8.02
CA ILE A 86 -11.40 -4.41 8.41
C ILE A 86 -12.27 -4.38 9.68
N THR A 87 -13.16 -5.36 9.84
CA THR A 87 -14.13 -5.37 10.94
C THR A 87 -13.62 -6.00 12.22
N THR A 88 -12.61 -6.87 12.16
CA THR A 88 -12.14 -7.65 13.33
C THR A 88 -10.72 -7.32 13.77
N ALA A 89 -9.88 -6.77 12.88
CA ALA A 89 -8.50 -6.46 13.20
C ALA A 89 -8.39 -5.30 14.22
N ASP A 90 -7.41 -5.40 15.10
CA ASP A 90 -7.04 -4.31 15.99
C ASP A 90 -6.27 -3.24 15.20
N TYR A 91 -6.91 -2.12 14.91
CA TYR A 91 -6.35 -1.03 14.11
C TYR A 91 -4.95 -0.60 14.57
N LYS A 92 -4.73 -0.49 15.88
CA LYS A 92 -3.43 -0.08 16.42
C LYS A 92 -2.34 -1.11 16.15
N LYS A 93 -2.67 -2.40 16.25
CA LYS A 93 -1.73 -3.46 15.90
C LYS A 93 -1.39 -3.47 14.42
N GLU A 94 -2.39 -3.21 13.58
CA GLU A 94 -2.17 -3.13 12.13
C GLU A 94 -1.32 -1.90 11.74
N CYS A 95 -1.51 -0.76 12.42
CA CYS A 95 -0.60 0.39 12.29
C CYS A 95 0.85 0.02 12.66
N MET A 96 1.05 -0.74 13.74
CA MET A 96 2.41 -1.18 14.12
C MET A 96 3.04 -2.09 13.07
N LYS A 97 2.27 -2.99 12.47
CA LYS A 97 2.76 -3.83 11.36
C LYS A 97 3.14 -2.98 10.13
N ALA A 98 2.33 -1.97 9.80
CA ALA A 98 2.63 -1.04 8.70
C ALA A 98 3.93 -0.26 8.95
N VAL A 99 4.17 0.17 10.19
CA VAL A 99 5.44 0.81 10.59
C VAL A 99 6.62 -0.15 10.44
N LEU A 100 6.49 -1.40 10.87
CA LEU A 100 7.55 -2.41 10.70
C LEU A 100 7.81 -2.72 9.21
N PHE A 101 6.78 -2.79 8.40
CA PHE A 101 6.90 -2.93 6.95
C PHE A 101 7.65 -1.74 6.34
N ARG A 102 7.25 -0.50 6.67
CA ARG A 102 7.95 0.72 6.25
C ARG A 102 9.43 0.68 6.62
N ASP A 103 9.76 0.42 7.88
CA ASP A 103 11.14 0.45 8.39
C ASP A 103 12.04 -0.61 7.73
N ARG A 104 11.44 -1.66 7.16
CA ARG A 104 12.14 -2.71 6.44
C ARG A 104 12.35 -2.38 4.96
N HIS A 105 11.41 -1.66 4.33
CA HIS A 105 11.38 -1.47 2.88
C HIS A 105 11.60 -0.02 2.42
N VAL A 106 11.50 0.97 3.32
CA VAL A 106 11.64 2.40 2.99
C VAL A 106 12.81 2.99 3.78
N GLU A 107 13.99 2.96 3.18
CA GLU A 107 15.25 3.34 3.86
C GLU A 107 15.36 4.85 4.12
N TYR A 108 14.89 5.69 3.19
CA TYR A 108 15.11 7.15 3.22
C TYR A 108 13.80 7.96 3.20
N GLY A 109 12.81 7.52 3.95
CA GLY A 109 11.53 8.21 4.04
C GLY A 109 11.68 9.68 4.46
N GLY A 110 11.16 10.60 3.63
CA GLY A 110 11.20 12.04 3.86
C GLY A 110 12.50 12.76 3.43
N HIS A 111 13.57 12.03 3.11
CA HIS A 111 14.88 12.61 2.73
C HIS A 111 15.42 12.10 1.39
N ALA A 112 14.71 11.26 0.68
CA ALA A 112 15.17 10.61 -0.55
C ALA A 112 15.60 11.62 -1.63
N THR A 113 14.83 12.69 -1.84
CA THR A 113 15.14 13.73 -2.83
C THR A 113 16.47 14.42 -2.51
N GLN A 114 16.68 14.82 -1.26
CA GLN A 114 17.92 15.45 -0.85
C GLN A 114 19.12 14.52 -1.09
N MET A 115 19.01 13.27 -0.68
CA MET A 115 20.07 12.28 -0.84
C MET A 115 20.38 11.99 -2.31
N CYS A 116 19.37 11.93 -3.17
CA CYS A 116 19.58 11.79 -4.63
C CYS A 116 20.36 12.98 -5.20
N VAL A 117 20.00 14.22 -4.83
CA VAL A 117 20.70 15.43 -5.24
C VAL A 117 22.15 15.42 -4.77
N GLU A 118 22.40 15.10 -3.50
CA GLU A 118 23.76 15.01 -2.96
C GLU A 118 24.61 13.99 -3.72
N LYS A 119 24.06 12.80 -4.00
CA LYS A 119 24.73 11.76 -4.78
C LYS A 119 25.07 12.19 -6.21
N ILE A 120 24.15 12.89 -6.87
CA ILE A 120 24.40 13.44 -8.22
C ILE A 120 25.54 14.46 -8.18
N LEU A 121 25.52 15.38 -7.22
CA LEU A 121 26.54 16.41 -7.09
C LEU A 121 27.93 15.82 -6.77
N GLU A 122 27.99 14.81 -5.90
CA GLU A 122 29.24 14.07 -5.61
C GLU A 122 29.79 13.39 -6.86
N SER A 123 28.93 12.85 -7.75
CA SER A 123 29.36 12.12 -8.95
C SER A 123 29.91 13.01 -10.07
N VAL A 124 29.60 14.32 -10.05
CA VAL A 124 30.05 15.31 -11.05
C VAL A 124 31.15 16.24 -10.54
N SER A 125 31.57 16.04 -9.31
CA SER A 125 32.69 16.75 -8.69
C SER A 125 33.98 15.98 -8.86
#